data_dd23efb110785877e1fa7609be025329
#
_entry.id   dd23efb110785877e1fa7609be025329
#
_cell.length_a   1.000
_cell.length_b   1.000
_cell.length_c   1.000
_cell.angle_alpha   90.00
_cell.angle_beta   90.00
_cell.angle_gamma   90.00
#
_symmetry.space_group_name_H-M   'P 1'
#
loop_
_entity.id
_entity.type
_entity.pdbx_description
1 polymer ?
#
loop_
_entity_poly.entity_id
_entity_poly.type
_entity_poly.pdbx_seq_one_letter_code
_entity_poly.pdbx_strand_id
1 'polypeptide(L)'
;MQPELRLIRYFVAVAEEGNYTRAAERLHMAQPPLSAAVRQLEQQMGVALLDRRSRQVRLTAAGEQMLERGRELLAHADSVIREVQAVERSPSGLLRGGLSPAARFGLAPELLERWAAAAPGVMLHTSEMTTGALLRDVRNGRLDLAVVFCPPEISGLASLRLRDEPVVVHVRDDHPLANRTHVALHELADETFLVAGGKDSPGYTAAVIEACRAAGFDPRTRPDPYPDLGAQAVREGLGVVLYVRTAFGPRLEGSVLVALEPRVTFPFVLVWREDARSAALSAVLAASS
;
A
#
# COMPACT_ATOMS: atom_id res chain seq x y z
N MET A 1 4.61 33.86 -9.82
CA MET A 1 3.59 33.32 -10.77
C MET A 1 3.49 31.82 -10.50
N GLN A 2 2.29 31.27 -10.31
CA GLN A 2 2.12 29.83 -10.03
C GLN A 2 2.29 29.03 -11.33
N PRO A 3 3.03 27.91 -11.32
CA PRO A 3 3.17 27.03 -12.47
C PRO A 3 1.81 26.41 -12.87
N GLU A 4 1.59 26.28 -14.18
CA GLU A 4 0.43 25.55 -14.69
C GLU A 4 0.54 24.05 -14.39
N LEU A 5 -0.57 23.40 -14.01
CA LEU A 5 -0.61 21.94 -13.79
C LEU A 5 -0.09 21.13 -14.98
N ARG A 6 -0.24 21.67 -16.19
CA ARG A 6 0.28 21.05 -17.42
C ARG A 6 1.80 20.93 -17.41
N LEU A 7 2.54 21.95 -16.94
CA LEU A 7 4.00 21.93 -16.84
C LEU A 7 4.47 20.90 -15.81
N ILE A 8 3.74 20.80 -14.69
CA ILE A 8 4.00 19.79 -13.66
C ILE A 8 3.80 18.38 -14.21
N ARG A 9 2.71 18.15 -14.96
CA ARG A 9 2.43 16.86 -15.62
C ARG A 9 3.56 16.46 -16.59
N TYR A 10 4.07 17.40 -17.35
CA TYR A 10 5.16 17.17 -18.29
C TYR A 10 6.46 16.82 -17.58
N PHE A 11 6.79 17.54 -16.50
CA PHE A 11 7.96 17.22 -15.69
C PHE A 11 7.84 15.83 -15.05
N VAL A 12 6.69 15.49 -14.45
CA VAL A 12 6.46 14.18 -13.83
C VAL A 12 6.65 13.07 -14.85
N ALA A 13 6.11 13.20 -16.07
CA ALA A 13 6.29 12.20 -17.12
C ALA A 13 7.78 12.04 -17.51
N VAL A 14 8.53 13.12 -17.66
CA VAL A 14 9.98 13.07 -17.96
C VAL A 14 10.78 12.41 -16.84
N ALA A 15 10.44 12.72 -15.59
CA ALA A 15 11.10 12.18 -14.42
C ALA A 15 10.84 10.66 -14.26
N GLU A 16 9.62 10.21 -14.54
CA GLU A 16 9.23 8.79 -14.46
C GLU A 16 9.87 7.95 -15.56
N GLU A 17 9.88 8.45 -16.79
CA GLU A 17 10.46 7.76 -17.92
C GLU A 17 12.01 7.79 -17.93
N GLY A 18 12.62 8.74 -17.22
CA GLY A 18 14.07 8.97 -17.29
C GLY A 18 14.57 9.31 -18.69
N ASN A 19 13.67 9.64 -19.62
CA ASN A 19 13.97 9.86 -21.03
C ASN A 19 12.92 10.77 -21.69
N TYR A 20 13.37 11.85 -22.31
CA TYR A 20 12.49 12.82 -22.96
C TYR A 20 11.70 12.26 -24.16
N THR A 21 12.30 11.36 -24.94
CA THR A 21 11.64 10.76 -26.11
C THR A 21 10.49 9.86 -25.66
N ARG A 22 10.73 8.96 -24.71
CA ARG A 22 9.67 8.08 -24.17
C ARG A 22 8.58 8.89 -23.47
N ALA A 23 8.95 9.93 -22.72
CA ALA A 23 7.97 10.81 -22.11
C ALA A 23 7.10 11.55 -23.13
N ALA A 24 7.69 12.01 -24.24
CA ALA A 24 6.98 12.66 -25.32
C ALA A 24 6.01 11.68 -26.03
N GLU A 25 6.44 10.45 -26.30
CA GLU A 25 5.59 9.38 -26.83
C GLU A 25 4.40 9.08 -25.90
N ARG A 26 4.65 8.92 -24.60
CA ARG A 26 3.61 8.73 -23.58
C ARG A 26 2.60 9.88 -23.53
N LEU A 27 3.04 11.10 -23.77
CA LEU A 27 2.23 12.31 -23.76
C LEU A 27 1.63 12.64 -25.15
N HIS A 28 1.85 11.81 -26.15
CA HIS A 28 1.42 12.01 -27.54
C HIS A 28 1.84 13.39 -28.11
N MET A 29 3.08 13.78 -27.88
CA MET A 29 3.63 15.05 -28.33
C MET A 29 5.07 14.92 -28.85
N ALA A 30 5.58 15.96 -29.52
CA ALA A 30 6.98 16.01 -29.94
C ALA A 30 7.92 16.34 -28.74
N GLN A 31 9.15 15.84 -28.77
CA GLN A 31 10.14 16.05 -27.71
C GLN A 31 10.56 17.52 -27.52
N PRO A 32 10.74 18.38 -28.59
CA PRO A 32 11.16 19.76 -28.39
C PRO A 32 10.21 20.61 -27.52
N PRO A 33 8.88 20.62 -27.74
CA PRO A 33 7.97 21.36 -26.87
C PRO A 33 7.94 20.81 -25.43
N LEU A 34 8.11 19.50 -25.23
CA LEU A 34 8.20 18.91 -23.89
C LEU A 34 9.43 19.44 -23.14
N SER A 35 10.59 19.47 -23.81
CA SER A 35 11.83 20.01 -23.22
C SER A 35 11.72 21.52 -22.92
N ALA A 36 11.04 22.29 -23.76
CA ALA A 36 10.76 23.70 -23.51
C ALA A 36 9.85 23.90 -22.29
N ALA A 37 8.81 23.11 -22.16
CA ALA A 37 7.87 23.16 -21.04
C ALA A 37 8.52 22.83 -19.69
N VAL A 38 9.40 21.82 -19.64
CA VAL A 38 10.15 21.51 -18.40
C VAL A 38 11.10 22.67 -18.05
N ARG A 39 11.78 23.26 -19.02
CA ARG A 39 12.60 24.44 -18.78
C ARG A 39 11.78 25.64 -18.28
N GLN A 40 10.61 25.84 -18.83
CA GLN A 40 9.69 26.88 -18.37
C GLN A 40 9.29 26.66 -16.90
N LEU A 41 9.01 25.41 -16.49
CA LEU A 41 8.73 25.08 -15.09
C LEU A 41 9.91 25.43 -14.18
N GLU A 42 11.14 25.01 -14.54
CA GLU A 42 12.35 25.33 -13.79
C GLU A 42 12.55 26.86 -13.65
N GLN A 43 12.33 27.62 -14.73
CA GLN A 43 12.40 29.07 -14.71
C GLN A 43 11.37 29.72 -13.79
N GLN A 44 10.10 29.24 -13.83
CA GLN A 44 9.04 29.75 -12.98
C GLN A 44 9.30 29.47 -11.50
N MET A 45 9.91 28.32 -11.20
CA MET A 45 10.26 27.94 -9.83
C MET A 45 11.59 28.51 -9.35
N GLY A 46 12.44 29.02 -10.24
CA GLY A 46 13.76 29.56 -9.92
C GLY A 46 14.78 28.50 -9.49
N VAL A 47 14.49 27.20 -9.72
CA VAL A 47 15.37 26.08 -9.34
C VAL A 47 15.46 25.05 -10.45
N ALA A 48 16.63 24.42 -10.61
CA ALA A 48 16.83 23.32 -11.53
C ALA A 48 16.24 22.02 -10.91
N LEU A 49 15.38 21.36 -11.67
CA LEU A 49 14.78 20.08 -11.28
C LEU A 49 15.53 18.89 -11.89
N LEU A 50 16.20 19.10 -13.03
CA LEU A 50 16.99 18.10 -13.74
C LEU A 50 18.47 18.48 -13.75
N ASP A 51 19.35 17.48 -13.57
CA ASP A 51 20.80 17.67 -13.69
C ASP A 51 21.21 17.74 -15.18
N ARG A 52 21.66 18.92 -15.60
CA ARG A 52 22.10 19.19 -16.99
C ARG A 52 23.47 18.63 -17.33
N ARG A 53 24.23 18.13 -16.33
CA ARG A 53 25.59 17.59 -16.54
C ARG A 53 25.58 16.16 -17.04
N SER A 54 24.45 15.49 -16.90
CA SER A 54 24.27 14.10 -17.34
C SER A 54 23.67 14.02 -18.74
N ARG A 55 24.13 13.06 -19.56
CA ARG A 55 23.47 12.69 -20.82
C ARG A 55 22.13 11.98 -20.60
N GLN A 56 21.91 11.43 -19.39
CA GLN A 56 20.66 10.83 -18.97
C GLN A 56 19.88 11.80 -18.09
N VAL A 57 18.56 11.72 -18.10
CA VAL A 57 17.69 12.48 -17.21
C VAL A 57 17.95 12.02 -15.78
N ARG A 58 18.52 12.90 -14.95
CA ARG A 58 18.70 12.69 -13.51
C ARG A 58 18.01 13.82 -12.76
N LEU A 59 17.36 13.48 -11.66
CA LEU A 59 16.73 14.46 -10.80
C LEU A 59 17.78 15.14 -9.90
N THR A 60 17.56 16.41 -9.61
CA THR A 60 18.17 17.09 -8.47
C THR A 60 17.37 16.77 -7.20
N ALA A 61 17.85 17.13 -6.01
CA ALA A 61 17.08 17.02 -4.77
C ALA A 61 15.73 17.77 -4.85
N ALA A 62 15.73 18.97 -5.49
CA ALA A 62 14.51 19.72 -5.78
C ALA A 62 13.60 18.98 -6.79
N GLY A 63 14.21 18.29 -7.77
CA GLY A 63 13.51 17.46 -8.74
C GLY A 63 12.83 16.23 -8.10
N GLU A 64 13.49 15.55 -7.15
CA GLU A 64 12.91 14.44 -6.41
C GLU A 64 11.69 14.89 -5.59
N GLN A 65 11.83 16.01 -4.88
CA GLN A 65 10.74 16.60 -4.13
C GLN A 65 9.59 17.04 -5.05
N MET A 66 9.91 17.65 -6.20
CA MET A 66 8.92 18.06 -7.19
C MET A 66 8.21 16.85 -7.82
N LEU A 67 8.89 15.74 -8.05
CA LEU A 67 8.29 14.51 -8.54
C LEU A 67 7.26 13.96 -7.54
N GLU A 68 7.63 13.89 -6.27
CA GLU A 68 6.74 13.40 -5.20
C GLU A 68 5.51 14.31 -5.07
N ARG A 69 5.72 15.62 -4.86
CA ARG A 69 4.62 16.58 -4.67
C ARG A 69 3.81 16.86 -5.92
N GLY A 70 4.47 16.82 -7.09
CA GLY A 70 3.79 16.94 -8.39
C GLY A 70 2.82 15.79 -8.66
N ARG A 71 3.19 14.55 -8.30
CA ARG A 71 2.29 13.39 -8.36
C ARG A 71 1.07 13.56 -7.47
N GLU A 72 1.28 14.01 -6.23
CA GLU A 72 0.20 14.28 -5.27
C GLU A 72 -0.79 15.32 -5.82
N LEU A 73 -0.25 16.44 -6.32
CA LEU A 73 -1.06 17.53 -6.85
C LEU A 73 -1.87 17.11 -8.08
N LEU A 74 -1.27 16.37 -9.03
CA LEU A 74 -1.97 15.89 -10.22
C LEU A 74 -3.06 14.88 -9.85
N ALA A 75 -2.79 13.96 -8.92
CA ALA A 75 -3.78 13.01 -8.45
C ALA A 75 -4.96 13.71 -7.74
N HIS A 76 -4.67 14.76 -6.95
CA HIS A 76 -5.71 15.57 -6.32
C HIS A 76 -6.57 16.32 -7.34
N ALA A 77 -5.94 16.94 -8.35
CA ALA A 77 -6.69 17.60 -9.44
C ALA A 77 -7.62 16.63 -10.18
N ASP A 78 -7.14 15.42 -10.48
CA ASP A 78 -7.96 14.38 -11.10
C ASP A 78 -9.08 13.90 -10.16
N SER A 79 -8.87 13.89 -8.84
CA SER A 79 -9.91 13.59 -7.83
C SER A 79 -11.03 14.61 -7.85
N VAL A 80 -10.68 15.90 -7.81
CA VAL A 80 -11.66 17.01 -7.86
C VAL A 80 -12.54 16.92 -9.11
N ILE A 81 -11.96 16.65 -10.28
CA ILE A 81 -12.74 16.50 -11.52
C ILE A 81 -13.73 15.33 -11.38
N ARG A 82 -13.29 14.19 -10.84
CA ARG A 82 -14.18 13.03 -10.64
C ARG A 82 -15.29 13.32 -9.62
N GLU A 83 -14.97 14.00 -8.53
CA GLU A 83 -15.94 14.38 -7.50
C GLU A 83 -17.04 15.28 -8.08
N VAL A 84 -16.66 16.28 -8.88
CA VAL A 84 -17.64 17.14 -9.58
C VAL A 84 -18.50 16.35 -10.56
N GLN A 85 -17.90 15.44 -11.35
CA GLN A 85 -18.64 14.59 -12.28
C GLN A 85 -19.57 13.59 -11.56
N ALA A 86 -19.25 13.19 -10.33
CA ALA A 86 -20.08 12.28 -9.53
C ALA A 86 -21.34 12.96 -8.97
N VAL A 87 -21.38 14.29 -8.85
CA VAL A 87 -22.55 15.03 -8.34
C VAL A 87 -23.76 14.87 -9.26
N GLU A 88 -23.57 14.72 -10.58
CA GLU A 88 -24.66 14.56 -11.54
C GLU A 88 -25.13 13.10 -11.72
N ARG A 89 -24.44 12.14 -11.14
CA ARG A 89 -24.75 10.71 -11.30
C ARG A 89 -25.34 10.17 -10.02
N SER A 90 -26.46 9.41 -10.11
CA SER A 90 -26.96 8.48 -9.08
C SER A 90 -25.80 7.69 -8.45
N PRO A 91 -25.98 7.00 -7.30
CA PRO A 91 -24.89 6.28 -6.60
C PRO A 91 -24.18 5.18 -7.44
N SER A 92 -24.33 5.23 -8.75
CA SER A 92 -23.60 4.45 -9.74
C SER A 92 -22.28 5.15 -10.05
N GLY A 93 -21.20 4.70 -9.49
CA GLY A 93 -19.86 5.27 -9.73
C GLY A 93 -18.78 4.19 -9.72
N LEU A 94 -17.61 4.52 -10.27
CA LEU A 94 -16.42 3.71 -10.14
C LEU A 94 -15.68 4.10 -8.85
N LEU A 95 -15.51 3.14 -7.93
CA LEU A 95 -14.58 3.26 -6.79
C LEU A 95 -13.33 2.45 -7.06
N ARG A 96 -12.19 3.04 -6.74
CA ARG A 96 -10.88 2.37 -6.78
C ARG A 96 -10.50 1.98 -5.37
N GLY A 97 -10.52 0.69 -5.11
CA GLY A 97 -10.17 0.09 -3.83
C GLY A 97 -8.76 -0.49 -3.84
N GLY A 98 -8.08 -0.37 -2.72
CA GLY A 98 -6.82 -1.05 -2.49
C GLY A 98 -6.97 -2.15 -1.44
N LEU A 99 -6.29 -3.27 -1.63
CA LEU A 99 -6.30 -4.39 -0.69
C LEU A 99 -4.87 -4.78 -0.32
N SER A 100 -4.58 -4.89 0.98
CA SER A 100 -3.32 -5.48 1.40
C SER A 100 -3.31 -6.99 1.12
N PRO A 101 -2.15 -7.60 0.79
CA PRO A 101 -2.05 -9.03 0.54
C PRO A 101 -2.59 -9.90 1.68
N ALA A 102 -2.51 -9.40 2.93
CA ALA A 102 -3.06 -10.06 4.11
C ALA A 102 -4.58 -10.32 4.05
N ALA A 103 -5.33 -9.49 3.32
CA ALA A 103 -6.78 -9.60 3.21
C ALA A 103 -7.25 -10.60 2.15
N ARG A 104 -6.37 -11.07 1.26
CA ARG A 104 -6.69 -11.78 0.01
C ARG A 104 -7.68 -12.94 0.15
N PHE A 105 -7.43 -13.87 1.06
CA PHE A 105 -8.18 -15.11 1.16
C PHE A 105 -9.24 -15.13 2.29
N GLY A 106 -9.34 -14.06 3.06
CA GLY A 106 -10.27 -13.97 4.19
C GLY A 106 -11.16 -12.74 4.09
N LEU A 107 -10.68 -11.63 4.61
CA LEU A 107 -11.47 -10.42 4.76
C LEU A 107 -11.92 -9.77 3.43
N ALA A 108 -11.07 -9.79 2.38
CA ALA A 108 -11.41 -9.11 1.14
C ALA A 108 -12.62 -9.70 0.40
N PRO A 109 -12.74 -11.04 0.20
CA PRO A 109 -13.95 -11.61 -0.39
C PRO A 109 -15.22 -11.25 0.37
N GLU A 110 -15.21 -11.34 1.69
CA GLU A 110 -16.36 -10.99 2.56
C GLU A 110 -16.76 -9.52 2.38
N LEU A 111 -15.79 -8.59 2.41
CA LEU A 111 -16.07 -7.18 2.23
C LEU A 111 -16.58 -6.86 0.83
N LEU A 112 -16.01 -7.46 -0.21
CA LEU A 112 -16.43 -7.23 -1.59
C LEU A 112 -17.87 -7.67 -1.83
N GLU A 113 -18.29 -8.83 -1.26
CA GLU A 113 -19.67 -9.28 -1.33
C GLU A 113 -20.61 -8.30 -0.60
N ARG A 114 -20.27 -7.88 0.61
CA ARG A 114 -21.05 -6.89 1.38
C ARG A 114 -21.18 -5.57 0.66
N TRP A 115 -20.11 -5.07 0.07
CA TRP A 115 -20.10 -3.81 -0.68
C TRP A 115 -20.91 -3.90 -1.97
N ALA A 116 -20.81 -5.02 -2.69
CA ALA A 116 -21.62 -5.25 -3.90
C ALA A 116 -23.11 -5.32 -3.57
N ALA A 117 -23.50 -5.94 -2.44
CA ALA A 117 -24.88 -6.00 -1.99
C ALA A 117 -25.42 -4.63 -1.54
N ALA A 118 -24.59 -3.83 -0.84
CA ALA A 118 -25.00 -2.53 -0.32
C ALA A 118 -25.04 -1.42 -1.39
N ALA A 119 -24.22 -1.55 -2.44
CA ALA A 119 -24.10 -0.55 -3.50
C ALA A 119 -24.08 -1.20 -4.90
N PRO A 120 -25.19 -1.83 -5.34
CA PRO A 120 -25.23 -2.60 -6.58
C PRO A 120 -24.98 -1.78 -7.86
N GLY A 121 -25.08 -0.45 -7.76
CA GLY A 121 -24.74 0.48 -8.86
C GLY A 121 -23.28 0.94 -8.86
N VAL A 122 -22.48 0.53 -7.87
CA VAL A 122 -21.06 0.92 -7.76
C VAL A 122 -20.17 -0.16 -8.34
N MET A 123 -19.37 0.21 -9.33
CA MET A 123 -18.31 -0.64 -9.84
C MET A 123 -17.05 -0.44 -8.97
N LEU A 124 -16.59 -1.48 -8.30
CA LEU A 124 -15.37 -1.45 -7.51
C LEU A 124 -14.21 -2.09 -8.30
N HIS A 125 -13.23 -1.27 -8.64
CA HIS A 125 -11.96 -1.74 -9.22
C HIS A 125 -10.92 -1.89 -8.11
N THR A 126 -10.50 -3.12 -7.85
CA THR A 126 -9.54 -3.40 -6.77
C THR A 126 -8.13 -3.66 -7.29
N SER A 127 -7.13 -3.21 -6.54
CA SER A 127 -5.72 -3.51 -6.76
C SER A 127 -5.07 -3.99 -5.46
N GLU A 128 -4.11 -4.91 -5.58
CA GLU A 128 -3.37 -5.41 -4.43
C GLU A 128 -2.00 -4.75 -4.36
N MET A 129 -1.67 -4.17 -3.20
CA MET A 129 -0.41 -3.47 -2.95
C MET A 129 -0.01 -3.53 -1.47
N THR A 130 1.26 -3.24 -1.17
CA THR A 130 1.74 -3.11 0.21
C THR A 130 1.01 -2.01 0.97
N THR A 131 0.91 -2.12 2.31
CA THR A 131 0.24 -1.09 3.15
C THR A 131 0.80 0.31 2.90
N GLY A 132 2.12 0.45 2.75
CA GLY A 132 2.75 1.74 2.48
C GLY A 132 2.34 2.34 1.13
N ALA A 133 2.23 1.52 0.08
CA ALA A 133 1.74 1.94 -1.24
C ALA A 133 0.26 2.33 -1.19
N LEU A 134 -0.57 1.53 -0.51
CA LEU A 134 -2.00 1.80 -0.33
C LEU A 134 -2.25 3.15 0.35
N LEU A 135 -1.58 3.40 1.47
CA LEU A 135 -1.70 4.67 2.21
C LEU A 135 -1.28 5.88 1.38
N ARG A 136 -0.20 5.75 0.59
CA ARG A 136 0.21 6.81 -0.34
C ARG A 136 -0.84 7.06 -1.42
N ASP A 137 -1.38 6.00 -2.02
CA ASP A 137 -2.31 6.12 -3.13
C ASP A 137 -3.68 6.63 -2.69
N VAL A 138 -4.13 6.32 -1.46
CA VAL A 138 -5.31 6.94 -0.86
C VAL A 138 -5.07 8.43 -0.60
N ARG A 139 -3.94 8.82 0.03
CA ARG A 139 -3.61 10.24 0.26
C ARG A 139 -3.58 11.04 -1.04
N ASN A 140 -3.02 10.44 -2.10
CA ASN A 140 -2.88 11.07 -3.41
C ASN A 140 -4.15 10.99 -4.27
N GLY A 141 -5.26 10.46 -3.75
CA GLY A 141 -6.52 10.31 -4.48
C GLY A 141 -6.45 9.36 -5.69
N ARG A 142 -5.43 8.49 -5.77
CA ARG A 142 -5.35 7.42 -6.77
C ARG A 142 -6.28 6.27 -6.40
N LEU A 143 -6.44 6.02 -5.10
CA LEU A 143 -7.44 5.14 -4.53
C LEU A 143 -8.45 5.97 -3.74
N ASP A 144 -9.70 5.53 -3.75
CA ASP A 144 -10.78 6.14 -3.02
C ASP A 144 -10.87 5.59 -1.58
N LEU A 145 -10.49 4.32 -1.41
CA LEU A 145 -10.40 3.62 -0.12
C LEU A 145 -9.35 2.49 -0.18
N ALA A 146 -8.88 2.03 0.96
CA ALA A 146 -8.03 0.85 1.04
C ALA A 146 -8.25 0.05 2.34
N VAL A 147 -8.18 -1.29 2.23
CA VAL A 147 -8.07 -2.20 3.36
C VAL A 147 -6.60 -2.45 3.62
N VAL A 148 -6.10 -1.94 4.74
CA VAL A 148 -4.71 -2.02 5.16
C VAL A 148 -4.54 -2.94 6.36
N PHE A 149 -3.40 -3.60 6.44
CA PHE A 149 -3.03 -4.50 7.52
C PHE A 149 -1.96 -3.87 8.39
N CYS A 150 -2.15 -3.87 9.71
CA CYS A 150 -1.23 -3.25 10.67
C CYS A 150 -0.72 -1.89 10.18
N PRO A 151 -1.60 -0.90 9.91
CA PRO A 151 -1.11 0.38 9.46
C PRO A 151 -0.25 1.03 10.56
N PRO A 152 0.77 1.81 10.17
CA PRO A 152 1.41 2.73 11.10
C PRO A 152 0.42 3.82 11.51
N GLU A 153 0.83 4.77 12.33
CA GLU A 153 -0.01 5.94 12.63
C GLU A 153 -0.54 6.58 11.34
N ILE A 154 -1.86 6.69 11.27
CA ILE A 154 -2.59 7.19 10.09
C ILE A 154 -2.84 8.68 10.30
N SER A 155 -2.02 9.55 9.70
CA SER A 155 -2.25 11.00 9.69
C SER A 155 -2.85 11.46 8.37
N GLY A 156 -3.86 12.36 8.42
CA GLY A 156 -4.51 12.95 7.25
C GLY A 156 -5.42 12.01 6.46
N LEU A 157 -5.81 10.88 7.06
CA LEU A 157 -6.81 9.95 6.52
C LEU A 157 -7.82 9.59 7.60
N ALA A 158 -9.07 9.45 7.21
CA ALA A 158 -10.09 8.82 8.04
C ALA A 158 -9.89 7.30 8.05
N SER A 159 -10.28 6.65 9.12
CA SER A 159 -10.12 5.21 9.28
C SER A 159 -11.25 4.56 10.05
N LEU A 160 -11.49 3.29 9.76
CA LEU A 160 -12.42 2.40 10.45
C LEU A 160 -11.72 1.07 10.74
N ARG A 161 -11.63 0.68 12.01
CA ARG A 161 -11.14 -0.66 12.38
C ARG A 161 -12.17 -1.70 11.97
N LEU A 162 -11.79 -2.59 11.07
CA LEU A 162 -12.68 -3.62 10.52
C LEU A 162 -12.73 -4.85 11.41
N ARG A 163 -11.55 -5.43 11.70
CA ARG A 163 -11.41 -6.67 12.44
C ARG A 163 -10.01 -6.84 12.99
N ASP A 164 -9.90 -7.51 14.15
CA ASP A 164 -8.67 -8.05 14.69
C ASP A 164 -8.56 -9.52 14.31
N GLU A 165 -7.59 -9.85 13.49
CA GLU A 165 -7.40 -11.18 12.96
C GLU A 165 -6.38 -11.97 13.80
N PRO A 166 -6.66 -13.22 14.19
CA PRO A 166 -5.70 -14.05 14.89
C PRO A 166 -4.45 -14.31 14.07
N VAL A 167 -3.30 -14.15 14.72
CA VAL A 167 -1.98 -14.41 14.15
C VAL A 167 -1.59 -15.87 14.40
N VAL A 168 -0.93 -16.46 13.44
CA VAL A 168 -0.28 -17.77 13.52
C VAL A 168 1.22 -17.60 13.26
N VAL A 169 2.01 -18.56 13.71
CA VAL A 169 3.41 -18.65 13.30
C VAL A 169 3.53 -19.61 12.11
N HIS A 170 4.21 -19.15 11.08
CA HIS A 170 4.57 -19.93 9.90
C HIS A 170 5.99 -20.45 10.07
N VAL A 171 6.15 -21.76 10.12
CA VAL A 171 7.43 -22.45 10.33
C VAL A 171 7.61 -23.53 9.25
N ARG A 172 8.85 -23.97 9.03
CA ARG A 172 9.14 -25.11 8.16
C ARG A 172 8.52 -26.39 8.74
N ASP A 173 8.19 -27.36 7.90
CA ASP A 173 7.51 -28.60 8.30
C ASP A 173 8.38 -29.53 9.18
N ASP A 174 9.71 -29.40 9.14
CA ASP A 174 10.65 -30.12 10.02
C ASP A 174 11.04 -29.31 11.30
N HIS A 175 10.42 -28.13 11.50
CA HIS A 175 10.67 -27.33 12.71
C HIS A 175 10.22 -28.08 13.97
N PRO A 176 10.93 -27.97 15.12
CA PRO A 176 10.54 -28.64 16.36
C PRO A 176 9.12 -28.38 16.83
N LEU A 177 8.57 -27.21 16.49
CA LEU A 177 7.20 -26.80 16.85
C LEU A 177 6.15 -27.16 15.77
N ALA A 178 6.54 -27.70 14.61
CA ALA A 178 5.64 -27.94 13.48
C ALA A 178 4.49 -28.90 13.77
N ASN A 179 4.72 -29.87 14.66
CA ASN A 179 3.71 -30.87 15.05
C ASN A 179 2.81 -30.42 16.21
N ARG A 180 3.00 -29.19 16.71
CA ARG A 180 2.19 -28.63 17.80
C ARG A 180 0.92 -27.98 17.25
N THR A 181 -0.19 -28.13 17.97
CA THR A 181 -1.42 -27.41 17.65
C THR A 181 -1.36 -25.93 18.05
N HIS A 182 -0.63 -25.65 19.15
CA HIS A 182 -0.42 -24.32 19.71
C HIS A 182 1.00 -24.18 20.25
N VAL A 183 1.53 -22.97 20.18
CA VAL A 183 2.80 -22.59 20.78
C VAL A 183 2.65 -21.24 21.47
N ALA A 184 3.39 -21.03 22.54
CA ALA A 184 3.47 -19.72 23.15
C ALA A 184 4.52 -18.88 22.41
N LEU A 185 4.24 -17.58 22.22
CA LEU A 185 5.13 -16.72 21.43
C LEU A 185 6.56 -16.65 22.02
N HIS A 186 6.71 -16.75 23.34
CA HIS A 186 8.03 -16.76 23.99
C HIS A 186 8.86 -18.01 23.65
N GLU A 187 8.26 -19.13 23.22
CA GLU A 187 8.99 -20.33 22.78
C GLU A 187 9.76 -20.08 21.45
N LEU A 188 9.46 -18.99 20.76
CA LEU A 188 10.12 -18.55 19.53
C LEU A 188 11.23 -17.51 19.80
N ALA A 189 11.62 -17.26 21.04
CA ALA A 189 12.56 -16.18 21.39
C ALA A 189 13.95 -16.33 20.72
N ASP A 190 14.36 -17.55 20.40
CA ASP A 190 15.62 -17.83 19.71
C ASP A 190 15.52 -17.80 18.19
N GLU A 191 14.31 -17.66 17.64
CA GLU A 191 14.08 -17.65 16.22
C GLU A 191 14.35 -16.27 15.58
N THR A 192 14.61 -16.27 14.28
CA THR A 192 14.68 -15.05 13.47
C THR A 192 13.31 -14.77 12.85
N PHE A 193 12.73 -13.63 13.18
CA PHE A 193 11.44 -13.21 12.63
C PHE A 193 11.64 -12.50 11.29
N LEU A 194 11.04 -13.06 10.24
CA LEU A 194 11.00 -12.44 8.93
C LEU A 194 9.91 -11.38 8.92
N VAL A 195 10.28 -10.16 8.55
CA VAL A 195 9.39 -8.99 8.56
C VAL A 195 9.40 -8.30 7.21
N ALA A 196 8.38 -7.50 6.92
CA ALA A 196 8.35 -6.72 5.69
C ALA A 196 9.51 -5.72 5.64
N GLY A 197 10.15 -5.61 4.49
CA GLY A 197 11.29 -4.70 4.30
C GLY A 197 10.89 -3.23 4.28
N GLY A 198 11.62 -2.40 5.02
CA GLY A 198 11.67 -0.96 4.87
C GLY A 198 10.34 -0.21 4.89
N LYS A 199 10.03 0.52 3.80
CA LYS A 199 8.86 1.41 3.67
C LYS A 199 7.55 0.69 3.33
N ASP A 200 7.60 -0.61 3.06
CA ASP A 200 6.44 -1.32 2.50
C ASP A 200 5.36 -1.63 3.54
N SER A 201 5.75 -2.03 4.74
CA SER A 201 4.80 -2.32 5.82
C SER A 201 5.39 -2.04 7.21
N PRO A 202 5.74 -0.77 7.53
CA PRO A 202 6.40 -0.42 8.78
C PRO A 202 5.55 -0.74 10.02
N GLY A 203 4.24 -0.61 9.92
CA GLY A 203 3.32 -0.92 11.00
C GLY A 203 3.27 -2.42 11.32
N TYR A 204 3.36 -3.29 10.31
CA TYR A 204 3.44 -4.74 10.52
C TYR A 204 4.72 -5.12 11.29
N THR A 205 5.88 -4.60 10.88
CA THR A 205 7.14 -4.85 11.58
C THR A 205 7.07 -4.39 13.04
N ALA A 206 6.50 -3.20 13.29
CA ALA A 206 6.28 -2.71 14.64
C ALA A 206 5.35 -3.61 15.46
N ALA A 207 4.24 -4.09 14.87
CA ALA A 207 3.30 -4.99 15.53
C ALA A 207 3.94 -6.33 15.91
N VAL A 208 4.80 -6.90 15.06
CA VAL A 208 5.56 -8.12 15.37
C VAL A 208 6.50 -7.87 16.57
N ILE A 209 7.27 -6.77 16.55
CA ILE A 209 8.19 -6.44 17.65
C ILE A 209 7.43 -6.22 18.95
N GLU A 210 6.32 -5.50 18.92
CA GLU A 210 5.48 -5.23 20.10
C GLU A 210 4.89 -6.51 20.67
N ALA A 211 4.39 -7.42 19.83
CA ALA A 211 3.86 -8.72 20.26
C ALA A 211 4.96 -9.55 20.98
N CYS A 212 6.17 -9.60 20.43
CA CYS A 212 7.29 -10.31 21.04
C CYS A 212 7.71 -9.69 22.38
N ARG A 213 7.75 -8.36 22.46
CA ARG A 213 8.04 -7.65 23.71
C ARG A 213 6.99 -7.90 24.78
N ALA A 214 5.72 -7.92 24.39
CA ALA A 214 4.61 -8.29 25.28
C ALA A 214 4.72 -9.74 25.76
N ALA A 215 5.34 -10.64 24.97
CA ALA A 215 5.65 -12.01 25.37
C ALA A 215 6.97 -12.15 26.16
N GLY A 216 7.67 -11.04 26.47
CA GLY A 216 8.82 -10.99 27.36
C GLY A 216 10.20 -11.09 26.69
N PHE A 217 10.30 -10.87 25.37
CA PHE A 217 11.59 -10.89 24.66
C PHE A 217 11.67 -9.87 23.52
N ASP A 218 12.88 -9.45 23.17
CA ASP A 218 13.15 -8.65 21.97
C ASP A 218 13.48 -9.59 20.79
N PRO A 219 12.71 -9.53 19.68
CA PRO A 219 12.91 -10.45 18.57
C PRO A 219 14.14 -10.09 17.73
N ARG A 220 14.83 -11.10 17.23
CA ARG A 220 15.77 -10.93 16.11
C ARG A 220 14.95 -10.81 14.82
N THR A 221 14.99 -9.64 14.16
CA THR A 221 14.25 -9.41 12.94
C THR A 221 15.16 -9.37 11.71
N ARG A 222 14.66 -9.86 10.59
CA ARG A 222 15.32 -9.82 9.28
C ARG A 222 14.29 -9.46 8.22
N PRO A 223 14.62 -8.57 7.25
CA PRO A 223 13.75 -8.35 6.10
C PRO A 223 13.53 -9.63 5.30
N ASP A 224 12.28 -9.91 4.95
CA ASP A 224 11.95 -10.98 4.02
C ASP A 224 12.51 -10.63 2.63
N PRO A 225 13.33 -11.50 2.02
CA PRO A 225 13.91 -11.25 0.71
C PRO A 225 12.93 -11.50 -0.45
N TYR A 226 11.75 -12.10 -0.18
CA TYR A 226 10.79 -12.52 -1.20
C TYR A 226 9.46 -11.78 -1.06
N PRO A 227 8.70 -11.58 -2.15
CA PRO A 227 7.42 -10.88 -2.11
C PRO A 227 6.22 -11.80 -1.78
N ASP A 228 6.45 -13.00 -1.24
CA ASP A 228 5.44 -14.04 -1.05
C ASP A 228 4.98 -14.25 0.41
N LEU A 229 5.02 -13.21 1.20
CA LEU A 229 4.66 -13.23 2.63
C LEU A 229 5.52 -14.20 3.47
N GLY A 230 6.77 -14.37 3.09
CA GLY A 230 7.74 -15.21 3.78
C GLY A 230 7.65 -16.69 3.47
N ALA A 231 6.77 -17.13 2.59
CA ALA A 231 6.56 -18.55 2.33
C ALA A 231 7.83 -19.24 1.80
N GLN A 232 8.54 -18.63 0.87
CA GLN A 232 9.80 -19.16 0.37
C GLN A 232 10.92 -19.06 1.40
N ALA A 233 11.05 -17.93 2.10
CA ALA A 233 12.08 -17.74 3.10
C ALA A 233 11.95 -18.73 4.28
N VAL A 234 10.72 -19.04 4.71
CA VAL A 234 10.44 -20.08 5.71
C VAL A 234 10.89 -21.46 5.22
N ARG A 235 10.53 -21.86 3.98
CA ARG A 235 10.99 -23.14 3.39
C ARG A 235 12.51 -23.26 3.31
N GLU A 236 13.20 -22.17 3.05
CA GLU A 236 14.66 -22.10 3.02
C GLU A 236 15.30 -22.06 4.44
N GLY A 237 14.48 -22.04 5.49
CA GLY A 237 14.98 -22.01 6.87
C GLY A 237 15.60 -20.68 7.28
N LEU A 238 15.22 -19.56 6.64
CA LEU A 238 15.77 -18.24 6.94
C LEU A 238 15.16 -17.62 8.21
N GLY A 239 14.06 -18.17 8.71
CA GLY A 239 13.37 -17.72 9.91
C GLY A 239 11.91 -18.12 9.94
N VAL A 240 11.16 -17.52 10.85
CA VAL A 240 9.72 -17.71 11.05
C VAL A 240 8.93 -16.45 10.71
N VAL A 241 7.66 -16.59 10.39
CA VAL A 241 6.77 -15.45 10.09
C VAL A 241 5.58 -15.46 11.04
N LEU A 242 5.27 -14.32 11.64
CA LEU A 242 4.02 -14.08 12.34
C LEU A 242 3.04 -13.41 11.39
N TYR A 243 1.97 -14.11 10.96
CA TYR A 243 1.02 -13.53 10.03
C TYR A 243 -0.39 -14.07 10.26
N VAL A 244 -1.38 -13.46 9.61
CA VAL A 244 -2.76 -13.96 9.71
C VAL A 244 -2.93 -15.22 8.86
N ARG A 245 -3.61 -16.23 9.40
CA ARG A 245 -3.87 -17.48 8.68
C ARG A 245 -4.55 -17.26 7.34
N THR A 246 -5.45 -16.31 7.28
CA THR A 246 -6.25 -15.96 6.10
C THR A 246 -5.47 -15.30 4.98
N ALA A 247 -4.21 -14.95 5.19
CA ALA A 247 -3.31 -14.47 4.11
C ALA A 247 -2.74 -15.59 3.24
N PHE A 248 -2.74 -16.81 3.78
CA PHE A 248 -2.20 -18.00 3.10
C PHE A 248 -3.29 -18.79 2.42
N GLY A 249 -3.01 -19.31 1.24
CA GLY A 249 -3.89 -20.24 0.56
C GLY A 249 -4.03 -21.58 1.28
N PRO A 250 -4.87 -22.48 0.79
CA PRO A 250 -5.22 -23.74 1.47
C PRO A 250 -4.07 -24.76 1.54
N ARG A 251 -3.01 -24.57 0.79
CA ARG A 251 -1.83 -25.46 0.76
C ARG A 251 -0.54 -24.68 0.94
N LEU A 252 0.25 -25.11 1.91
CA LEU A 252 1.61 -24.66 2.15
C LEU A 252 2.51 -25.89 1.99
N GLU A 253 3.28 -25.94 0.90
CA GLU A 253 4.24 -27.03 0.68
C GLU A 253 5.52 -26.76 1.48
N GLY A 254 6.01 -27.78 2.22
CA GLY A 254 7.25 -27.71 2.99
C GLY A 254 7.20 -26.78 4.22
N SER A 255 5.99 -26.40 4.67
CA SER A 255 5.83 -25.53 5.83
C SER A 255 4.44 -25.67 6.44
N VAL A 256 4.26 -25.23 7.69
CA VAL A 256 3.02 -25.33 8.44
C VAL A 256 2.70 -24.04 9.20
N LEU A 257 1.42 -23.86 9.51
CA LEU A 257 0.93 -22.77 10.34
C LEU A 257 0.53 -23.32 11.71
N VAL A 258 1.16 -22.80 12.77
CA VAL A 258 0.86 -23.18 14.16
C VAL A 258 0.18 -22.02 14.87
N ALA A 259 -0.89 -22.29 15.62
CA ALA A 259 -1.62 -21.26 16.35
C ALA A 259 -0.80 -20.74 17.55
N LEU A 260 -1.04 -19.50 17.94
CA LEU A 260 -0.45 -18.91 19.14
C LEU A 260 -1.40 -19.01 20.34
N GLU A 261 -0.86 -19.38 21.49
CA GLU A 261 -1.56 -19.41 22.78
C GLU A 261 -0.64 -18.80 23.87
N PRO A 262 -0.99 -17.66 24.51
CA PRO A 262 -2.23 -16.90 24.32
C PRO A 262 -2.34 -16.29 22.93
N ARG A 263 -3.59 -16.06 22.49
CA ARG A 263 -3.89 -15.55 21.15
C ARG A 263 -3.33 -14.14 20.95
N VAL A 264 -2.59 -13.94 19.87
CA VAL A 264 -2.15 -12.65 19.37
C VAL A 264 -3.04 -12.25 18.19
N THR A 265 -3.42 -10.98 18.08
CA THR A 265 -4.25 -10.48 16.97
C THR A 265 -3.62 -9.24 16.33
N PHE A 266 -3.79 -9.10 15.03
CA PHE A 266 -3.36 -7.92 14.28
C PHE A 266 -4.55 -7.27 13.56
N PRO A 267 -4.61 -5.92 13.49
CA PRO A 267 -5.76 -5.20 12.98
C PRO A 267 -5.78 -5.10 11.46
N PHE A 268 -6.99 -5.26 10.88
CA PHE A 268 -7.34 -4.72 9.57
C PHE A 268 -8.10 -3.42 9.73
N VAL A 269 -7.72 -2.43 8.92
CA VAL A 269 -8.28 -1.08 8.97
C VAL A 269 -8.67 -0.65 7.56
N LEU A 270 -9.87 -0.11 7.41
CA LEU A 270 -10.31 0.59 6.20
C LEU A 270 -9.86 2.04 6.31
N VAL A 271 -9.26 2.59 5.26
CA VAL A 271 -8.79 3.97 5.22
C VAL A 271 -9.30 4.69 3.98
N TRP A 272 -9.60 5.97 4.10
CA TRP A 272 -10.01 6.86 3.02
C TRP A 272 -9.62 8.31 3.35
N ARG A 273 -9.73 9.23 2.40
CA ARG A 273 -9.44 10.65 2.68
C ARG A 273 -10.58 11.28 3.50
N GLU A 274 -10.25 12.08 4.50
CA GLU A 274 -11.23 12.77 5.35
C GLU A 274 -12.15 13.72 4.57
N ASP A 275 -11.65 14.31 3.49
CA ASP A 275 -12.37 15.25 2.63
C ASP A 275 -13.16 14.58 1.51
N ALA A 276 -13.05 13.26 1.33
CA ALA A 276 -13.76 12.54 0.29
C ALA A 276 -15.29 12.60 0.48
N ARG A 277 -16.01 13.01 -0.54
CA ARG A 277 -17.47 13.16 -0.57
C ARG A 277 -18.04 12.48 -1.81
N SER A 278 -18.35 11.20 -1.67
CA SER A 278 -18.94 10.38 -2.73
C SER A 278 -20.06 9.54 -2.15
N ALA A 279 -21.23 9.55 -2.80
CA ALA A 279 -22.35 8.71 -2.39
C ALA A 279 -21.99 7.21 -2.44
N ALA A 280 -21.20 6.81 -3.47
CA ALA A 280 -20.68 5.46 -3.60
C ALA A 280 -19.76 5.07 -2.42
N LEU A 281 -18.83 5.95 -2.04
CA LEU A 281 -17.94 5.73 -0.89
C LEU A 281 -18.76 5.65 0.40
N SER A 282 -19.73 6.55 0.62
CA SER A 282 -20.58 6.55 1.81
C SER A 282 -21.37 5.24 1.95
N ALA A 283 -21.89 4.67 0.85
CA ALA A 283 -22.59 3.40 0.85
C ALA A 283 -21.65 2.23 1.26
N VAL A 284 -20.44 2.21 0.71
CA VAL A 284 -19.42 1.22 1.04
C VAL A 284 -18.98 1.33 2.50
N LEU A 285 -18.78 2.54 3.01
CA LEU A 285 -18.39 2.77 4.41
C LEU A 285 -19.49 2.31 5.38
N ALA A 286 -20.77 2.61 5.08
CA ALA A 286 -21.89 2.15 5.88
C ALA A 286 -21.99 0.62 5.93
N ALA A 287 -21.63 -0.05 4.84
CA ALA A 287 -21.60 -1.52 4.77
C ALA A 287 -20.34 -2.15 5.41
N SER A 288 -19.36 -1.35 5.80
CA SER A 288 -18.10 -1.81 6.39
C SER A 288 -18.13 -1.87 7.92
N SER A 289 -19.13 -1.25 8.52
CA SER A 289 -19.37 -1.21 9.99
C SER A 289 -19.95 -2.50 10.55
#